data_ba9ecf89145e138336c8ba6f54ee6e57
#
_entry.id   ba9ecf89145e138336c8ba6f54ee6e57
#
_cell.length_a   1.000
_cell.length_b   1.000
_cell.length_c   1.000
_cell.angle_alpha   90.00
_cell.angle_beta   90.00
_cell.angle_gamma   90.00
#
_symmetry.space_group_name_H-M   'P 1'
#
loop_
_entity.id
_entity.type
_entity.pdbx_description
1 polymer ?
#
loop_
_entity_poly.entity_id
_entity_poly.type
_entity_poly.pdbx_seq_one_letter_code
_entity_poly.pdbx_strand_id
1 'polypeptide(L)'
;MEKEKECIWFKSLSRGEEDAYKELFVKFYFSLNSFARKHLEVKEMAEDVVQDTLYEFWVKKIQFATYLELKTYLYRTVRNKCLNILKHKQVKEKYIVELRQKEEYEFFLNQIQEEEVYTLLKEAIDSLPGQMKRVYELALLGHSNEEIAKILSISVDAVKALKKRGKKILLEKLKYLIYLLLPFI
;
A
#
# COMPACT_ATOMS: atom_id res chain seq x y z
N MET A 1 20.84 7.57 6.12
CA MET A 1 20.31 8.28 4.94
C MET A 1 18.80 8.13 4.78
N GLU A 2 18.23 6.91 4.73
CA GLU A 2 16.76 6.73 4.55
C GLU A 2 15.96 7.14 5.79
N LYS A 3 16.35 6.69 6.98
CA LYS A 3 15.73 7.10 8.26
C LYS A 3 15.79 8.61 8.50
N GLU A 4 16.80 9.31 8.02
CA GLU A 4 16.90 10.77 8.13
C GLU A 4 15.93 11.47 7.19
N LYS A 5 15.76 10.98 5.95
CA LYS A 5 14.77 11.48 4.99
C LYS A 5 13.35 11.27 5.52
N GLU A 6 13.08 10.12 6.09
CA GLU A 6 11.79 9.79 6.71
C GLU A 6 11.48 10.71 7.90
N CYS A 7 12.47 11.00 8.73
CA CYS A 7 12.34 11.95 9.84
C CYS A 7 12.07 13.39 9.37
N ILE A 8 12.72 13.82 8.29
CA ILE A 8 12.53 15.17 7.71
C ILE A 8 11.11 15.26 7.11
N TRP A 9 10.71 14.30 6.30
CA TRP A 9 9.39 14.26 5.69
C TRP A 9 8.27 14.24 6.75
N PHE A 10 8.41 13.43 7.80
CA PHE A 10 7.43 13.35 8.88
C PHE A 10 7.29 14.68 9.64
N LYS A 11 8.39 15.43 9.83
CA LYS A 11 8.36 16.78 10.39
C LYS A 11 7.62 17.75 9.48
N SER A 12 7.85 17.70 8.16
CA SER A 12 7.13 18.52 7.19
C SER A 12 5.63 18.20 7.17
N LEU A 13 5.28 16.93 7.28
CA LEU A 13 3.89 16.48 7.40
C LEU A 13 3.24 17.04 8.68
N SER A 14 3.94 17.01 9.81
CA SER A 14 3.46 17.55 11.09
C SER A 14 3.28 19.08 11.05
N ARG A 15 3.96 19.78 10.15
CA ARG A 15 3.76 21.22 9.90
C ARG A 15 2.60 21.51 8.95
N GLY A 16 2.02 20.49 8.34
CA GLY A 16 0.92 20.63 7.39
C GLY A 16 1.36 21.10 6.00
N GLU A 17 2.61 20.86 5.62
CA GLU A 17 3.15 21.21 4.31
C GLU A 17 2.49 20.36 3.21
N GLU A 18 1.98 21.00 2.16
CA GLU A 18 1.20 20.33 1.09
C GLU A 18 1.99 19.23 0.38
N ASP A 19 3.26 19.48 0.10
CA ASP A 19 4.10 18.47 -0.58
C ASP A 19 4.36 17.23 0.29
N ALA A 20 4.40 17.38 1.62
CA ALA A 20 4.49 16.25 2.53
C ALA A 20 3.22 15.39 2.52
N TYR A 21 2.04 15.99 2.27
CA TYR A 21 0.80 15.23 2.07
C TYR A 21 0.76 14.50 0.73
N LYS A 22 1.30 15.08 -0.35
CA LYS A 22 1.46 14.38 -1.62
C LYS A 22 2.36 13.15 -1.46
N GLU A 23 3.44 13.31 -0.70
CA GLU A 23 4.34 12.20 -0.40
C GLU A 23 3.68 11.14 0.49
N LEU A 24 2.86 11.54 1.48
CA LEU A 24 2.04 10.62 2.27
C LEU A 24 1.15 9.75 1.36
N PHE A 25 0.45 10.39 0.43
CA PHE A 25 -0.41 9.69 -0.51
C PHE A 25 0.39 8.63 -1.29
N VAL A 26 1.52 9.03 -1.88
CA VAL A 26 2.37 8.12 -2.66
C VAL A 26 2.89 6.96 -1.81
N LYS A 27 3.29 7.24 -0.55
CA LYS A 27 3.82 6.22 0.37
C LYS A 27 2.77 5.20 0.80
N PHE A 28 1.55 5.65 1.10
CA PHE A 28 0.55 4.81 1.77
C PHE A 28 -0.56 4.30 0.87
N TYR A 29 -0.85 4.96 -0.26
CA TYR A 29 -1.99 4.63 -1.10
C TYR A 29 -2.03 3.15 -1.51
N PHE A 30 -0.91 2.63 -2.01
CA PHE A 30 -0.85 1.25 -2.48
C PHE A 30 -0.98 0.24 -1.33
N SER A 31 -0.22 0.43 -0.25
CA SER A 31 -0.24 -0.49 0.89
C SER A 31 -1.60 -0.52 1.59
N LEU A 32 -2.24 0.65 1.76
CA LEU A 32 -3.59 0.75 2.30
C LEU A 32 -4.64 0.12 1.38
N ASN A 33 -4.51 0.26 0.04
CA ASN A 33 -5.40 -0.41 -0.91
C ASN A 33 -5.23 -1.93 -0.88
N SER A 34 -4.00 -2.41 -0.85
CA SER A 34 -3.73 -3.84 -0.70
C SER A 34 -4.37 -4.39 0.58
N PHE A 35 -4.25 -3.63 1.67
CA PHE A 35 -4.88 -3.97 2.94
C PHE A 35 -6.41 -3.94 2.88
N ALA A 36 -7.02 -2.87 2.33
CA ALA A 36 -8.47 -2.75 2.21
C ALA A 36 -9.08 -3.88 1.35
N ARG A 37 -8.38 -4.30 0.29
CA ARG A 37 -8.80 -5.40 -0.60
C ARG A 37 -8.79 -6.78 0.06
N LYS A 38 -8.09 -6.97 1.17
CA LYS A 38 -8.22 -8.20 1.99
C LYS A 38 -9.57 -8.26 2.70
N HIS A 39 -10.21 -7.12 2.94
CA HIS A 39 -11.49 -7.01 3.62
C HIS A 39 -12.66 -6.80 2.66
N LEU A 40 -12.42 -6.13 1.52
CA LEU A 40 -13.44 -5.78 0.53
C LEU A 40 -13.11 -6.45 -0.81
N GLU A 41 -14.01 -7.28 -1.31
CA GLU A 41 -13.84 -8.01 -2.59
C GLU A 41 -13.87 -7.05 -3.80
N VAL A 42 -14.61 -5.95 -3.68
CA VAL A 42 -14.81 -4.97 -4.76
C VAL A 42 -13.68 -3.95 -4.72
N LYS A 43 -12.90 -3.89 -5.79
CA LYS A 43 -11.72 -3.02 -5.91
C LYS A 43 -12.06 -1.54 -5.70
N GLU A 44 -13.10 -1.06 -6.35
CA GLU A 44 -13.56 0.33 -6.30
C GLU A 44 -13.90 0.74 -4.87
N MET A 45 -14.55 -0.13 -4.12
CA MET A 45 -14.88 0.15 -2.70
C MET A 45 -13.65 0.24 -1.81
N ALA A 46 -12.62 -0.56 -2.09
CA ALA A 46 -11.36 -0.49 -1.36
C ALA A 46 -10.62 0.82 -1.66
N GLU A 47 -10.60 1.22 -2.94
CA GLU A 47 -10.00 2.48 -3.40
C GLU A 47 -10.72 3.70 -2.78
N ASP A 48 -12.05 3.70 -2.74
CA ASP A 48 -12.85 4.76 -2.12
C ASP A 48 -12.54 4.90 -0.63
N VAL A 49 -12.50 3.78 0.11
CA VAL A 49 -12.17 3.78 1.53
C VAL A 49 -10.80 4.39 1.80
N VAL A 50 -9.82 4.06 0.97
CA VAL A 50 -8.44 4.57 1.14
C VAL A 50 -8.36 6.04 0.78
N GLN A 51 -8.95 6.46 -0.34
CA GLN A 51 -8.99 7.87 -0.72
C GLN A 51 -9.67 8.72 0.33
N ASP A 52 -10.83 8.28 0.83
CA ASP A 52 -11.55 8.94 1.91
C ASP A 52 -10.73 9.03 3.20
N THR A 53 -9.94 8.00 3.52
CA THR A 53 -9.09 8.00 4.72
C THR A 53 -7.98 9.02 4.61
N LEU A 54 -7.29 9.06 3.46
CA LEU A 54 -6.21 10.00 3.21
C LEU A 54 -6.73 11.44 3.09
N TYR A 55 -7.89 11.63 2.48
CA TYR A 55 -8.55 12.94 2.39
C TYR A 55 -8.97 13.45 3.77
N GLU A 56 -9.62 12.63 4.60
CA GLU A 56 -9.99 13.00 5.97
C GLU A 56 -8.77 13.36 6.81
N PHE A 57 -7.69 12.61 6.66
CA PHE A 57 -6.43 12.92 7.33
C PHE A 57 -5.93 14.31 6.96
N TRP A 58 -5.93 14.64 5.67
CA TRP A 58 -5.57 15.98 5.19
C TRP A 58 -6.45 17.08 5.81
N VAL A 59 -7.78 16.92 5.68
CA VAL A 59 -8.73 17.95 6.13
C VAL A 59 -8.66 18.18 7.64
N LYS A 60 -8.55 17.09 8.42
CA LYS A 60 -8.52 17.16 9.88
C LYS A 60 -7.18 17.63 10.44
N LYS A 61 -6.11 17.68 9.64
CA LYS A 61 -4.74 18.08 10.04
C LYS A 61 -4.29 17.39 11.33
N ILE A 62 -4.56 16.10 11.43
CA ILE A 62 -4.24 15.31 12.63
C ILE A 62 -2.72 15.24 12.77
N GLN A 63 -2.23 15.56 13.96
CA GLN A 63 -0.81 15.50 14.28
C GLN A 63 -0.51 14.25 15.10
N PHE A 64 0.66 13.66 14.87
CA PHE A 64 1.16 12.50 15.58
C PHE A 64 2.55 12.78 16.13
N ALA A 65 2.85 12.20 17.29
CA ALA A 65 4.16 12.33 17.90
C ALA A 65 5.21 11.47 17.18
N THR A 66 4.77 10.34 16.61
CA THR A 66 5.66 9.38 15.93
C THR A 66 5.09 8.92 14.60
N TYR A 67 5.99 8.54 13.69
CA TYR A 67 5.62 7.91 12.41
C TYR A 67 4.80 6.63 12.62
N LEU A 68 5.11 5.87 13.67
CA LEU A 68 4.38 4.66 14.03
C LEU A 68 2.91 4.94 14.39
N GLU A 69 2.65 6.03 15.13
CA GLU A 69 1.28 6.45 15.46
C GLU A 69 0.50 6.85 14.20
N LEU A 70 1.10 7.63 13.32
CA LEU A 70 0.51 7.97 12.01
C LEU A 70 0.12 6.73 11.24
N LYS A 71 1.04 5.78 11.11
CA LYS A 71 0.83 4.54 10.40
C LYS A 71 -0.33 3.74 11.02
N THR A 72 -0.27 3.51 12.32
CA THR A 72 -1.31 2.81 13.08
C THR A 72 -2.68 3.46 12.87
N TYR A 73 -2.75 4.79 12.90
CA TYR A 73 -3.98 5.54 12.65
C TYR A 73 -4.55 5.28 11.26
N LEU A 74 -3.73 5.36 10.21
CA LEU A 74 -4.18 5.17 8.84
C LEU A 74 -4.77 3.77 8.62
N TYR A 75 -4.06 2.74 9.04
CA TYR A 75 -4.52 1.36 8.89
C TYR A 75 -5.76 1.06 9.74
N ARG A 76 -5.79 1.54 10.98
CA ARG A 76 -6.97 1.39 11.86
C ARG A 76 -8.21 2.09 11.27
N THR A 77 -8.03 3.26 10.67
CA THR A 77 -9.13 4.00 10.04
C THR A 77 -9.65 3.25 8.82
N VAL A 78 -8.77 2.79 7.92
CA VAL A 78 -9.15 1.98 6.76
C VAL A 78 -9.88 0.71 7.20
N ARG A 79 -9.35 -0.04 8.18
CA ARG A 79 -9.99 -1.23 8.73
C ARG A 79 -11.40 -0.94 9.25
N ASN A 80 -11.55 0.10 10.05
CA ASN A 80 -12.84 0.45 10.63
C ASN A 80 -13.86 0.81 9.55
N LYS A 81 -13.46 1.55 8.51
CA LYS A 81 -14.32 1.87 7.37
C LYS A 81 -14.72 0.61 6.60
N CYS A 82 -13.79 -0.30 6.33
CA CYS A 82 -14.08 -1.59 5.69
C CYS A 82 -15.09 -2.41 6.52
N LEU A 83 -14.87 -2.52 7.82
CA LEU A 83 -15.79 -3.24 8.72
C LEU A 83 -17.18 -2.60 8.77
N ASN A 84 -17.28 -1.28 8.71
CA ASN A 84 -18.57 -0.60 8.67
C ASN A 84 -19.33 -0.91 7.37
N ILE A 85 -18.64 -0.93 6.23
CA ILE A 85 -19.23 -1.32 4.94
C ILE A 85 -19.75 -2.77 4.99
N LEU A 86 -18.96 -3.70 5.55
CA LEU A 86 -19.35 -5.10 5.69
C LEU A 86 -20.56 -5.27 6.62
N LYS A 87 -20.64 -4.49 7.71
CA LYS A 87 -21.81 -4.48 8.60
C LYS A 87 -23.08 -4.04 7.89
N HIS A 88 -23.01 -3.00 7.08
CA HIS A 88 -24.13 -2.53 6.29
C HIS A 88 -24.59 -3.52 5.20
N LYS A 89 -23.71 -4.41 4.75
CA LYS A 89 -24.02 -5.47 3.77
C LYS A 89 -24.57 -6.77 4.37
N GLN A 90 -24.98 -6.77 5.63
CA GLN A 90 -25.53 -7.93 6.35
C GLN A 90 -24.54 -9.09 6.54
N VAL A 91 -23.73 -9.05 7.57
CA VAL A 91 -23.11 -10.26 8.11
C VAL A 91 -23.16 -10.23 9.64
N LYS A 92 -23.75 -11.29 10.17
CA LYS A 92 -23.99 -11.64 11.58
C LYS A 92 -23.02 -11.05 12.61
N GLU A 93 -23.59 -10.28 13.54
CA GLU A 93 -22.92 -9.54 14.62
C GLU A 93 -22.01 -10.34 15.57
N LYS A 94 -22.17 -11.64 15.65
CA LYS A 94 -21.45 -12.48 16.63
C LYS A 94 -19.96 -12.70 16.31
N TYR A 95 -19.55 -12.65 15.05
CA TYR A 95 -18.16 -12.97 14.64
C TYR A 95 -17.18 -11.79 14.81
N ILE A 96 -17.69 -10.58 14.96
CA ILE A 96 -16.91 -9.33 14.92
C ILE A 96 -16.27 -8.98 16.27
N VAL A 97 -16.85 -9.39 17.38
CA VAL A 97 -16.40 -9.02 18.72
C VAL A 97 -15.18 -9.84 19.18
N GLU A 98 -15.13 -11.13 18.86
CA GLU A 98 -14.00 -12.00 19.24
C GLU A 98 -12.74 -11.75 18.40
N LEU A 99 -12.89 -11.32 17.16
CA LEU A 99 -11.76 -10.96 16.28
C LEU A 99 -11.03 -9.67 16.73
N ARG A 100 -11.69 -8.79 17.49
CA ARG A 100 -11.11 -7.47 17.83
C ARG A 100 -9.87 -7.51 18.72
N GLN A 101 -9.78 -8.43 19.66
CA GLN A 101 -8.70 -8.43 20.67
C GLN A 101 -7.47 -9.25 20.24
N LYS A 102 -7.66 -10.34 19.52
CA LYS A 102 -6.55 -11.19 19.04
C LYS A 102 -5.84 -10.59 17.82
N GLU A 103 -6.60 -9.87 16.98
CA GLU A 103 -6.11 -9.24 15.75
C GLU A 103 -5.26 -7.98 15.98
N GLU A 104 -5.36 -7.31 17.12
CA GLU A 104 -4.58 -6.06 17.33
C GLU A 104 -3.08 -6.31 17.39
N TYR A 105 -2.64 -7.40 18.00
CA TYR A 105 -1.22 -7.75 18.12
C TYR A 105 -0.67 -8.44 16.86
N GLU A 106 -1.41 -9.40 16.29
CA GLU A 106 -1.05 -10.04 15.01
C GLU A 106 -1.08 -9.04 13.84
N PHE A 107 -2.03 -8.11 13.86
CA PHE A 107 -2.11 -7.02 12.92
C PHE A 107 -0.85 -6.13 12.94
N PHE A 108 -0.33 -5.84 14.12
CA PHE A 108 0.88 -5.01 14.27
C PHE A 108 2.13 -5.71 13.72
N LEU A 109 2.27 -7.00 13.98
CA LEU A 109 3.40 -7.79 13.48
C LEU A 109 3.32 -7.98 11.95
N ASN A 110 2.14 -8.28 11.42
CA ASN A 110 1.92 -8.42 9.98
C ASN A 110 2.15 -7.12 9.22
N GLN A 111 1.85 -5.98 9.83
CA GLN A 111 2.07 -4.66 9.23
C GLN A 111 3.55 -4.33 9.03
N ILE A 112 4.39 -4.62 10.01
CA ILE A 112 5.84 -4.39 9.92
C ILE A 112 6.42 -5.23 8.78
N GLN A 113 6.01 -6.49 8.68
CA GLN A 113 6.45 -7.40 7.61
C GLN A 113 5.95 -6.96 6.22
N GLU A 114 4.69 -6.50 6.10
CA GLU A 114 4.14 -6.04 4.83
C GLU A 114 4.84 -4.76 4.33
N GLU A 115 5.29 -3.88 5.20
CA GLU A 115 6.04 -2.68 4.80
C GLU A 115 7.46 -2.98 4.37
N GLU A 116 8.15 -3.88 5.07
CA GLU A 116 9.47 -4.33 4.64
C GLU A 116 9.40 -4.99 3.26
N VAL A 117 8.41 -5.87 3.05
CA VAL A 117 8.15 -6.49 1.74
C VAL A 117 7.80 -5.45 0.68
N TYR A 118 6.98 -4.46 1.01
CA TYR A 118 6.63 -3.39 0.07
C TYR A 118 7.82 -2.51 -0.28
N THR A 119 8.61 -2.12 0.73
CA THR A 119 9.82 -1.33 0.53
C THR A 119 10.80 -2.06 -0.39
N LEU A 120 11.05 -3.33 -0.12
CA LEU A 120 11.92 -4.17 -0.95
C LEU A 120 11.38 -4.39 -2.37
N LEU A 121 10.06 -4.54 -2.52
CA LEU A 121 9.41 -4.62 -3.83
C LEU A 121 9.56 -3.31 -4.60
N LYS A 122 9.35 -2.17 -3.94
CA LYS A 122 9.52 -0.84 -4.52
C LYS A 122 10.95 -0.62 -4.97
N GLU A 123 11.93 -0.90 -4.13
CA GLU A 123 13.35 -0.82 -4.48
C GLU A 123 13.70 -1.72 -5.66
N ALA A 124 13.17 -2.96 -5.69
CA ALA A 124 13.37 -3.88 -6.80
C ALA A 124 12.78 -3.32 -8.10
N ILE A 125 11.59 -2.71 -8.07
CA ILE A 125 10.96 -2.07 -9.23
C ILE A 125 11.74 -0.82 -9.65
N ASP A 126 12.17 0.00 -8.70
CA ASP A 126 12.98 1.20 -8.96
C ASP A 126 14.29 0.87 -9.67
N SER A 127 14.81 -0.32 -9.46
CA SER A 127 16.01 -0.83 -10.13
C SER A 127 15.79 -1.40 -11.53
N LEU A 128 14.53 -1.51 -11.99
CA LEU A 128 14.22 -1.98 -13.35
C LEU A 128 14.61 -0.94 -14.41
N PRO A 129 15.07 -1.36 -15.60
CA PRO A 129 15.40 -0.43 -16.68
C PRO A 129 14.19 0.35 -17.18
N GLY A 130 14.33 1.64 -17.34
CA GLY A 130 13.51 2.61 -18.05
C GLY A 130 12.01 2.28 -18.24
N GLN A 131 11.63 1.85 -19.44
CA GLN A 131 10.23 1.52 -19.76
C GLN A 131 9.65 0.37 -18.91
N MET A 132 10.48 -0.59 -18.51
CA MET A 132 10.04 -1.71 -17.69
C MET A 132 9.61 -1.24 -16.30
N LYS A 133 10.38 -0.32 -15.70
CA LYS A 133 10.02 0.34 -14.44
C LYS A 133 8.65 1.01 -14.55
N ARG A 134 8.45 1.86 -15.58
CA ARG A 134 7.17 2.57 -15.80
C ARG A 134 5.99 1.63 -15.99
N VAL A 135 6.17 0.50 -16.68
CA VAL A 135 5.13 -0.53 -16.82
C VAL A 135 4.74 -1.12 -15.47
N TYR A 136 5.71 -1.37 -14.59
CA TYR A 136 5.45 -1.91 -13.28
C TYR A 136 4.83 -0.90 -12.31
N GLU A 137 5.27 0.36 -12.34
CA GLU A 137 4.66 1.46 -11.58
C GLU A 137 3.17 1.62 -11.91
N LEU A 138 2.82 1.65 -13.21
CA LEU A 138 1.43 1.74 -13.65
C LEU A 138 0.62 0.48 -13.29
N ALA A 139 1.24 -0.69 -13.38
CA ALA A 139 0.60 -1.94 -12.96
C ALA A 139 0.31 -1.97 -11.46
N LEU A 140 1.20 -1.42 -10.63
CA LEU A 140 0.99 -1.27 -9.18
C LEU A 140 -0.17 -0.31 -8.87
N LEU A 141 -0.36 0.73 -9.69
CA LEU A 141 -1.49 1.64 -9.61
C LEU A 141 -2.81 1.01 -10.08
N GLY A 142 -2.76 -0.25 -10.53
CA GLY A 142 -3.94 -1.03 -10.91
C GLY A 142 -4.36 -0.89 -12.37
N HIS A 143 -3.56 -0.21 -13.21
CA HIS A 143 -3.87 -0.10 -14.65
C HIS A 143 -3.81 -1.45 -15.36
N SER A 144 -4.77 -1.67 -16.26
CA SER A 144 -4.80 -2.80 -17.16
C SER A 144 -3.67 -2.72 -18.20
N ASN A 145 -3.38 -3.82 -18.89
CA ASN A 145 -2.35 -3.82 -19.93
C ASN A 145 -2.70 -2.88 -21.08
N GLU A 146 -3.98 -2.74 -21.40
CA GLU A 146 -4.54 -1.87 -22.42
C GLU A 146 -4.36 -0.38 -22.06
N GLU A 147 -4.61 -0.03 -20.80
CA GLU A 147 -4.39 1.33 -20.29
C GLU A 147 -2.91 1.68 -20.26
N ILE A 148 -2.06 0.76 -19.78
CA ILE A 148 -0.60 0.94 -19.77
C ILE A 148 -0.07 1.15 -21.18
N ALA A 149 -0.55 0.36 -22.15
CA ALA A 149 -0.18 0.48 -23.54
C ALA A 149 -0.51 1.87 -24.12
N LYS A 150 -1.70 2.39 -23.80
CA LYS A 150 -2.13 3.76 -24.17
C LYS A 150 -1.27 4.83 -23.52
N ILE A 151 -1.07 4.75 -22.20
CA ILE A 151 -0.30 5.75 -21.43
C ILE A 151 1.15 5.83 -21.93
N LEU A 152 1.77 4.68 -22.22
CA LEU A 152 3.16 4.60 -22.65
C LEU A 152 3.35 4.66 -24.17
N SER A 153 2.26 4.76 -24.96
CA SER A 153 2.28 4.75 -26.42
C SER A 153 3.03 3.55 -27.02
N ILE A 154 2.78 2.34 -26.47
CA ILE A 154 3.36 1.07 -26.93
C ILE A 154 2.24 0.05 -27.18
N SER A 155 2.55 -1.07 -27.82
CA SER A 155 1.58 -2.15 -28.01
C SER A 155 1.31 -2.92 -26.72
N VAL A 156 0.10 -3.51 -26.62
CA VAL A 156 -0.26 -4.39 -25.48
C VAL A 156 0.70 -5.57 -25.37
N ASP A 157 1.16 -6.10 -26.50
CA ASP A 157 2.14 -7.19 -26.50
C ASP A 157 3.52 -6.74 -26.01
N ALA A 158 3.92 -5.51 -26.28
CA ALA A 158 5.12 -4.91 -25.70
C ALA A 158 4.98 -4.81 -24.16
N VAL A 159 3.82 -4.38 -23.65
CA VAL A 159 3.56 -4.36 -22.18
C VAL A 159 3.69 -5.76 -21.59
N LYS A 160 3.06 -6.77 -22.19
CA LYS A 160 3.16 -8.17 -21.75
C LYS A 160 4.60 -8.69 -21.77
N ALA A 161 5.37 -8.37 -22.82
CA ALA A 161 6.77 -8.74 -22.93
C ALA A 161 7.64 -8.08 -21.86
N LEU A 162 7.42 -6.78 -21.58
CA LEU A 162 8.11 -6.04 -20.52
C LEU A 162 7.77 -6.61 -19.14
N LYS A 163 6.50 -6.90 -18.87
CA LYS A 163 6.07 -7.58 -17.63
C LYS A 163 6.73 -8.95 -17.48
N LYS A 164 6.78 -9.77 -18.54
CA LYS A 164 7.43 -11.08 -18.49
C LYS A 164 8.92 -10.99 -18.16
N ARG A 165 9.65 -10.06 -18.80
CA ARG A 165 11.09 -9.84 -18.52
C ARG A 165 11.33 -9.29 -17.13
N GLY A 166 10.54 -8.27 -16.73
CA GLY A 166 10.65 -7.67 -15.41
C GLY A 166 10.34 -8.64 -14.27
N LYS A 167 9.33 -9.53 -14.45
CA LYS A 167 9.04 -10.60 -13.49
C LYS A 167 10.27 -11.47 -13.21
N LYS A 168 11.04 -11.83 -14.24
CA LYS A 168 12.25 -12.64 -14.06
C LYS A 168 13.30 -11.90 -13.21
N ILE A 169 13.54 -10.60 -13.50
CA ILE A 169 14.49 -9.77 -12.76
C ILE A 169 14.03 -9.60 -11.30
N LEU A 170 12.74 -9.31 -11.10
CA LEU A 170 12.17 -9.13 -9.77
C LEU A 170 12.26 -10.41 -8.94
N LEU A 171 11.94 -11.57 -9.52
CA LEU A 171 12.05 -12.86 -8.83
C LEU A 171 13.49 -13.15 -8.40
N GLU A 172 14.49 -12.81 -9.22
CA GLU A 172 15.89 -12.97 -8.85
C GLU A 172 16.30 -12.06 -7.69
N LYS A 173 15.85 -10.79 -7.72
CA LYS A 173 16.17 -9.82 -6.67
C LYS A 173 15.43 -10.08 -5.36
N LEU A 174 14.20 -10.57 -5.45
CA LEU A 174 13.36 -10.85 -4.29
C LEU A 174 13.55 -12.28 -3.72
N LYS A 175 14.46 -13.04 -4.32
CA LYS A 175 14.78 -14.42 -3.87
C LYS A 175 15.17 -14.49 -2.39
N TYR A 176 15.84 -13.45 -1.89
CA TYR A 176 16.22 -13.33 -0.47
C TYR A 176 15.03 -13.10 0.46
N LEU A 177 13.93 -12.48 -0.03
CA LEU A 177 12.71 -12.30 0.75
C LEU A 177 12.06 -13.62 1.13
N ILE A 178 12.10 -14.60 0.22
CA ILE A 178 11.56 -15.94 0.48
C ILE A 178 12.31 -16.59 1.64
N TYR A 179 13.62 -16.43 1.70
CA TYR A 179 14.44 -16.96 2.81
C TYR A 179 14.23 -16.22 4.13
N LEU A 180 13.88 -14.93 4.09
CA LEU A 180 13.57 -14.13 5.27
C LEU A 180 12.16 -14.45 5.83
N LEU A 181 11.22 -14.87 4.98
CA LEU A 181 9.86 -15.21 5.37
C LEU A 181 9.69 -16.69 5.75
N LEU A 182 10.57 -17.58 5.30
CA LEU A 182 10.53 -19.01 5.61
C LEU A 182 10.52 -19.37 7.12
N PRO A 183 11.20 -18.63 8.02
CA PRO A 183 11.15 -18.92 9.46
C PRO A 183 9.81 -18.59 10.12
N PHE A 184 8.90 -17.89 9.43
CA PHE A 184 7.62 -17.39 9.95
C PHE A 184 6.39 -18.04 9.32
N ILE A 185 6.57 -19.00 8.40
CA ILE A 185 5.56 -19.89 7.83
C ILE A 185 5.68 -21.28 8.45
#